data_c963238dd5fd066a62815253481a3fe3
#
_entry.id   c963238dd5fd066a62815253481a3fe3
#
_cell.length_a   1.000
_cell.length_b   1.000
_cell.length_c   1.000
_cell.angle_alpha   90.00
_cell.angle_beta   90.00
_cell.angle_gamma   90.00
#
_symmetry.space_group_name_H-M   'P 1'
#
loop_
_entity.id
_entity.type
_entity.pdbx_description
1 polymer ?
#
loop_
_entity_poly.entity_id
_entity_poly.type
_entity_poly.pdbx_seq_one_letter_code
_entity_poly.pdbx_strand_id
1 'polypeptide(L)'
;MLELLLLHWPTVLLAAIPLIGLLISRNWKSGDVDFKQYAHFPQPEERDEKRGHWPWIEKSAAVGDPRRSFDIILYEQVQKLGFPPVLLVDWRPMEPLLILFILDNTVAEQVTKTSKQFSTSIPKHPAMQDLAPLVGSRSLVTLDGDEWKGLRKRILPGFQPQHLLSLVKVILDKSKLFIEHLEKRAELGEEFRVDELTTNLAFDVIGIVTFDMELNAQIPGKQSPVLLTYRELSHAYIARDVTKHWLRRYFTENERKIRRLDKKLDVILKENIQKEHAKIIRGDATASRSVATLSLHGIEKLTPEILQQTSDTCRGFLFAGHDTTSILMQWAFYELSRSPSALKALRDELDEVFGPDPNPSAVTKQLLGPGNGDLLNRLKYTDAIIKETLRLYPPGTTARLAPQGSGTTLTLPNGEKLVVDGLVLTPRALIIQRDPKIFGETKDDFVPERWLGPEAANIPESCWRPYERGPRRCTGSELANMEVKVVLACIARRFDWVKVGLGELDADENGQRILNEKGYYKTKSEIFTVGLSKMRSCRLSGSIHANLFFLSD
;
A
#
# COMPACT_ATOMS: atom_id res chain seq x y z
N MET A 1 54.16 -19.30 22.94
CA MET A 1 53.47 -18.89 21.67
C MET A 1 51.98 -18.72 21.85
N LEU A 2 51.26 -19.55 22.65
CA LEU A 2 49.86 -19.37 22.94
C LEU A 2 49.57 -18.17 23.88
N GLU A 3 50.44 -17.94 24.86
CA GLU A 3 50.27 -16.79 25.79
C GLU A 3 50.51 -15.43 25.12
N LEU A 4 51.39 -15.35 24.13
CA LEU A 4 51.57 -14.13 23.34
C LEU A 4 50.36 -13.80 22.43
N LEU A 5 49.63 -14.80 21.96
CA LEU A 5 48.37 -14.62 21.22
C LEU A 5 47.21 -14.16 22.12
N LEU A 6 47.19 -14.56 23.37
CA LEU A 6 46.16 -14.15 24.33
C LEU A 6 46.35 -12.71 24.86
N LEU A 7 47.60 -12.20 24.89
CA LEU A 7 47.87 -10.80 25.29
C LEU A 7 47.54 -9.78 24.21
N HIS A 8 47.54 -10.17 22.92
CA HIS A 8 47.24 -9.26 21.80
C HIS A 8 45.87 -9.49 21.14
N TRP A 9 45.02 -10.30 21.77
CA TRP A 9 43.64 -10.58 21.30
C TRP A 9 42.84 -9.32 20.90
N PRO A 10 42.85 -8.20 21.68
CA PRO A 10 42.11 -7.02 21.27
C PRO A 10 42.69 -6.32 20.02
N THR A 11 44.02 -6.34 19.85
CA THR A 11 44.69 -5.71 18.69
C THR A 11 44.54 -6.56 17.43
N VAL A 12 44.54 -7.89 17.55
CA VAL A 12 44.30 -8.81 16.43
C VAL A 12 42.84 -8.70 15.96
N LEU A 13 41.86 -8.58 16.88
CA LEU A 13 40.47 -8.31 16.53
C LEU A 13 40.28 -6.96 15.87
N LEU A 14 40.91 -5.89 16.37
CA LEU A 14 40.85 -4.54 15.77
C LEU A 14 41.48 -4.49 14.37
N ALA A 15 42.49 -5.30 14.07
CA ALA A 15 43.05 -5.41 12.73
C ALA A 15 42.25 -6.34 11.81
N ALA A 16 41.60 -7.37 12.36
CA ALA A 16 40.77 -8.30 11.57
C ALA A 16 39.47 -7.67 11.10
N ILE A 17 38.88 -6.76 11.87
CA ILE A 17 37.63 -6.08 11.51
C ILE A 17 37.71 -5.30 10.19
N PRO A 18 38.74 -4.44 9.93
CA PRO A 18 38.91 -3.81 8.63
C PRO A 18 39.20 -4.80 7.51
N LEU A 19 39.99 -5.86 7.79
CA LEU A 19 40.29 -6.88 6.80
C LEU A 19 39.09 -7.72 6.40
N ILE A 20 38.26 -8.09 7.38
CA ILE A 20 36.95 -8.75 7.17
C ILE A 20 36.02 -7.79 6.43
N GLY A 21 35.96 -6.52 6.80
CA GLY A 21 35.22 -5.48 6.09
C GLY A 21 35.70 -5.32 4.63
N LEU A 22 37.01 -5.38 4.39
CA LEU A 22 37.59 -5.32 3.04
C LEU A 22 37.32 -6.60 2.23
N LEU A 23 37.36 -7.77 2.87
CA LEU A 23 37.04 -9.05 2.24
C LEU A 23 35.53 -9.16 1.94
N ILE A 24 34.68 -8.70 2.84
CA ILE A 24 33.23 -8.61 2.60
C ILE A 24 32.95 -7.59 1.48
N SER A 25 33.62 -6.43 1.47
CA SER A 25 33.45 -5.44 0.41
C SER A 25 34.04 -5.89 -0.93
N ARG A 26 35.09 -6.74 -0.93
CA ARG A 26 35.64 -7.35 -2.14
C ARG A 26 34.84 -8.53 -2.65
N ASN A 27 34.20 -9.30 -1.78
CA ASN A 27 33.29 -10.37 -2.19
C ASN A 27 31.87 -9.85 -2.51
N TRP A 28 31.53 -8.65 -2.04
CA TRP A 28 30.39 -7.89 -2.52
C TRP A 28 30.82 -6.99 -3.71
N LYS A 29 31.61 -7.50 -4.60
CA LYS A 29 31.45 -7.12 -5.98
C LYS A 29 30.02 -7.54 -6.29
N SER A 30 29.09 -6.58 -6.32
CA SER A 30 27.86 -6.70 -7.09
C SER A 30 28.27 -7.50 -8.32
N GLY A 31 27.66 -8.68 -8.52
CA GLY A 31 27.91 -9.39 -9.77
C GLY A 31 27.67 -8.32 -10.82
N ASP A 32 28.75 -7.91 -11.48
CA ASP A 32 28.69 -6.90 -12.52
C ASP A 32 27.71 -7.44 -13.56
N VAL A 33 26.42 -7.16 -13.35
CA VAL A 33 25.45 -7.33 -14.42
C VAL A 33 25.96 -6.41 -15.50
N ASP A 34 26.57 -7.00 -16.52
CA ASP A 34 27.18 -6.23 -17.59
C ASP A 34 26.07 -5.40 -18.24
N PHE A 35 26.03 -4.11 -17.89
CA PHE A 35 25.02 -3.19 -18.44
C PHE A 35 24.99 -3.25 -19.97
N LYS A 36 26.13 -3.55 -20.61
CA LYS A 36 26.23 -3.69 -22.07
C LYS A 36 25.27 -4.76 -22.62
N GLN A 37 25.04 -5.84 -21.85
CA GLN A 37 24.10 -6.90 -22.24
C GLN A 37 22.65 -6.37 -22.37
N TYR A 38 22.31 -5.34 -21.59
CA TYR A 38 20.95 -4.77 -21.53
C TYR A 38 20.86 -3.37 -22.15
N ALA A 39 21.93 -2.85 -22.76
CA ALA A 39 21.99 -1.50 -23.32
C ALA A 39 20.96 -1.26 -24.45
N HIS A 40 20.46 -2.33 -25.07
CA HIS A 40 19.44 -2.28 -26.10
C HIS A 40 18.01 -2.11 -25.57
N PHE A 41 17.78 -2.23 -24.23
CA PHE A 41 16.46 -2.02 -23.64
C PHE A 41 16.10 -0.54 -23.64
N PRO A 42 14.79 -0.18 -23.76
CA PRO A 42 14.36 1.18 -23.53
C PRO A 42 14.83 1.67 -22.16
N GLN A 43 15.41 2.87 -22.13
CA GLN A 43 15.99 3.45 -20.91
C GLN A 43 15.97 4.98 -20.99
N PRO A 44 16.09 5.70 -19.85
CA PRO A 44 16.30 7.14 -19.86
C PRO A 44 17.62 7.51 -20.56
N GLU A 45 17.66 8.66 -21.20
CA GLU A 45 18.79 9.09 -22.03
C GLU A 45 20.07 9.38 -21.23
N GLU A 46 19.94 9.91 -20.01
CA GLU A 46 21.08 10.38 -19.21
C GLU A 46 21.54 9.30 -18.23
N ARG A 47 22.62 8.60 -18.58
CA ARG A 47 23.26 7.60 -17.72
C ARG A 47 24.72 7.95 -17.45
N ASP A 48 25.09 7.97 -16.17
CA ASP A 48 26.47 8.07 -15.67
C ASP A 48 27.04 6.68 -15.37
N GLU A 49 28.33 6.44 -15.59
CA GLU A 49 28.96 5.13 -15.33
C GLU A 49 28.95 4.74 -13.85
N LYS A 50 29.08 5.69 -12.94
CA LYS A 50 29.15 5.46 -11.48
C LYS A 50 27.79 5.62 -10.80
N ARG A 51 26.97 6.54 -11.29
CA ARG A 51 25.70 6.94 -10.68
C ARG A 51 24.47 6.42 -11.42
N GLY A 52 24.66 5.57 -12.45
CA GLY A 52 23.55 5.06 -13.25
C GLY A 52 22.68 6.18 -13.83
N HIS A 53 21.35 6.01 -13.78
CA HIS A 53 20.39 7.02 -14.24
C HIS A 53 20.04 8.09 -13.16
N TRP A 54 20.85 8.21 -12.10
CA TRP A 54 20.63 9.22 -11.07
C TRP A 54 20.61 10.65 -11.60
N PRO A 55 21.48 11.08 -12.58
CA PRO A 55 21.40 12.39 -13.19
C PRO A 55 20.05 12.68 -13.85
N TRP A 56 19.47 11.70 -14.54
CA TRP A 56 18.12 11.83 -15.09
C TRP A 56 17.06 12.05 -13.98
N ILE A 57 17.15 11.30 -12.87
CA ILE A 57 16.21 11.45 -11.75
C ILE A 57 16.32 12.84 -11.13
N GLU A 58 17.55 13.33 -10.86
CA GLU A 58 17.81 14.67 -10.30
C GLU A 58 17.26 15.77 -11.20
N LYS A 59 17.55 15.69 -12.50
CA LYS A 59 17.06 16.66 -13.48
C LYS A 59 15.53 16.65 -13.58
N SER A 60 14.94 15.47 -13.65
CA SER A 60 13.49 15.33 -13.71
C SER A 60 12.78 15.77 -12.44
N ALA A 61 13.37 15.53 -11.26
CA ALA A 61 12.86 15.98 -9.99
C ALA A 61 12.99 17.50 -9.78
N ALA A 62 13.98 18.14 -10.43
CA ALA A 62 14.17 19.59 -10.38
C ALA A 62 13.14 20.37 -11.24
N VAL A 63 12.43 19.68 -12.14
CA VAL A 63 11.38 20.30 -12.95
C VAL A 63 10.04 20.22 -12.22
N GLY A 64 9.42 21.37 -11.98
CA GLY A 64 8.12 21.46 -11.33
C GLY A 64 8.19 21.39 -9.80
N ASP A 65 7.17 20.81 -9.16
CA ASP A 65 7.09 20.74 -7.69
C ASP A 65 8.06 19.69 -7.14
N PRO A 66 8.95 20.06 -6.17
CA PRO A 66 9.94 19.13 -5.60
C PRO A 66 9.32 17.96 -4.82
N ARG A 67 8.02 18.02 -4.53
CA ARG A 67 7.26 16.95 -3.86
C ARG A 67 6.73 15.88 -4.82
N ARG A 68 7.03 15.99 -6.11
CA ARG A 68 6.60 15.01 -7.13
C ARG A 68 7.12 13.63 -6.80
N SER A 69 6.24 12.64 -6.83
CA SER A 69 6.65 11.25 -6.61
C SER A 69 7.46 10.73 -7.80
N PHE A 70 8.32 9.77 -7.53
CA PHE A 70 9.08 9.07 -8.57
C PHE A 70 8.16 8.42 -9.63
N ASP A 71 6.97 7.98 -9.25
CA ASP A 71 6.02 7.36 -10.17
C ASP A 71 5.53 8.33 -11.27
N ILE A 72 5.39 9.61 -10.94
CA ILE A 72 5.03 10.65 -11.91
C ILE A 72 6.22 10.90 -12.85
N ILE A 73 7.43 11.03 -12.32
CA ILE A 73 8.65 11.19 -13.11
C ILE A 73 8.81 10.01 -14.09
N LEU A 74 8.57 8.80 -13.61
CA LEU A 74 8.62 7.59 -14.42
C LEU A 74 7.52 7.59 -15.51
N TYR A 75 6.31 8.00 -15.15
CA TYR A 75 5.18 8.07 -16.10
C TYR A 75 5.45 9.06 -17.23
N GLU A 76 5.96 10.25 -16.92
CA GLU A 76 6.37 11.23 -17.92
C GLU A 76 7.47 10.71 -18.86
N GLN A 77 8.45 9.99 -18.31
CA GLN A 77 9.49 9.36 -19.13
C GLN A 77 8.91 8.28 -20.05
N VAL A 78 7.98 7.48 -19.55
CA VAL A 78 7.29 6.44 -20.34
C VAL A 78 6.47 7.07 -21.47
N GLN A 79 5.79 8.18 -21.19
CA GLN A 79 5.06 8.95 -22.23
C GLN A 79 6.00 9.44 -23.33
N LYS A 80 7.16 10.03 -22.97
CA LYS A 80 8.17 10.49 -23.93
C LYS A 80 8.71 9.36 -24.82
N LEU A 81 8.80 8.14 -24.27
CA LEU A 81 9.26 6.96 -24.99
C LEU A 81 8.16 6.20 -25.75
N GLY A 82 6.92 6.73 -25.78
CA GLY A 82 5.80 6.11 -26.49
C GLY A 82 5.26 4.83 -25.86
N PHE A 83 5.29 4.71 -24.53
CA PHE A 83 4.79 3.56 -23.76
C PHE A 83 5.46 2.23 -24.14
N PRO A 84 6.78 2.10 -23.96
CA PRO A 84 7.45 0.83 -24.19
C PRO A 84 6.96 -0.24 -23.19
N PRO A 85 6.99 -1.54 -23.53
CA PRO A 85 6.52 -2.60 -22.64
C PRO A 85 7.38 -2.78 -21.39
N VAL A 86 8.63 -2.34 -21.44
CA VAL A 86 9.60 -2.38 -20.34
C VAL A 86 10.47 -1.15 -20.35
N LEU A 87 11.06 -0.77 -19.21
CA LEU A 87 12.04 0.31 -19.10
C LEU A 87 13.15 -0.12 -18.13
N LEU A 88 14.38 -0.12 -18.62
CA LEU A 88 15.56 -0.44 -17.81
C LEU A 88 16.05 0.81 -17.08
N VAL A 89 16.27 0.70 -15.78
CA VAL A 89 16.84 1.78 -14.97
C VAL A 89 17.99 1.25 -14.12
N ASP A 90 19.13 1.88 -14.24
CA ASP A 90 20.30 1.70 -13.39
C ASP A 90 20.18 2.68 -12.21
N TRP A 91 19.83 2.16 -11.03
CA TRP A 91 19.56 3.00 -9.84
C TRP A 91 20.75 3.09 -8.88
N ARG A 92 21.95 2.80 -9.36
CA ARG A 92 23.14 2.97 -8.50
C ARG A 92 23.33 4.43 -8.04
N PRO A 93 23.75 4.69 -6.82
CA PRO A 93 24.22 3.72 -5.82
C PRO A 93 23.14 3.17 -4.87
N MET A 94 21.88 3.51 -5.05
CA MET A 94 20.78 3.14 -4.14
C MET A 94 20.45 1.65 -4.23
N GLU A 95 20.45 1.09 -5.43
CA GLU A 95 20.24 -0.34 -5.70
C GLU A 95 21.40 -0.85 -6.57
N PRO A 96 22.16 -1.86 -6.12
CA PRO A 96 23.28 -2.38 -6.87
C PRO A 96 22.88 -3.16 -8.13
N LEU A 97 21.63 -3.67 -8.17
CA LEU A 97 21.11 -4.40 -9.31
C LEU A 97 20.36 -3.47 -10.28
N LEU A 98 20.33 -3.86 -11.55
CA LEU A 98 19.54 -3.16 -12.54
C LEU A 98 18.05 -3.44 -12.32
N ILE A 99 17.23 -2.41 -12.45
CA ILE A 99 15.77 -2.50 -12.31
C ILE A 99 15.13 -2.48 -13.69
N LEU A 100 14.35 -3.50 -14.00
CA LEU A 100 13.48 -3.53 -15.16
C LEU A 100 12.04 -3.22 -14.72
N PHE A 101 11.58 -2.02 -14.98
CA PHE A 101 10.18 -1.65 -14.81
C PHE A 101 9.36 -2.34 -15.89
N ILE A 102 8.36 -3.10 -15.48
CA ILE A 102 7.42 -3.78 -16.37
C ILE A 102 6.20 -2.88 -16.54
N LEU A 103 5.94 -2.46 -17.76
CA LEU A 103 4.97 -1.41 -18.12
C LEU A 103 3.79 -1.96 -18.94
N ASP A 104 3.89 -3.21 -19.40
CA ASP A 104 2.86 -3.93 -20.15
C ASP A 104 2.18 -4.97 -19.26
N ASN A 105 0.87 -5.10 -19.39
CA ASN A 105 0.06 -6.00 -18.59
C ASN A 105 0.35 -7.48 -18.86
N THR A 106 0.64 -7.86 -20.10
CA THR A 106 0.92 -9.27 -20.49
C THR A 106 2.30 -9.72 -20.02
N VAL A 107 3.27 -8.81 -20.04
CA VAL A 107 4.61 -9.03 -19.48
C VAL A 107 4.55 -9.11 -17.95
N ALA A 108 3.77 -8.25 -17.30
CA ALA A 108 3.57 -8.27 -15.85
C ALA A 108 2.91 -9.56 -15.34
N GLU A 109 2.01 -10.16 -16.14
CA GLU A 109 1.42 -11.47 -15.83
C GLU A 109 2.51 -12.57 -15.76
N GLN A 110 3.51 -12.54 -16.64
CA GLN A 110 4.60 -13.53 -16.62
C GLN A 110 5.44 -13.44 -15.36
N VAL A 111 5.61 -12.24 -14.80
CA VAL A 111 6.36 -11.99 -13.56
C VAL A 111 5.61 -12.53 -12.33
N THR A 112 4.28 -12.49 -12.34
CA THR A 112 3.44 -12.72 -11.16
C THR A 112 2.72 -14.05 -11.13
N LYS A 113 2.63 -14.76 -12.27
CA LYS A 113 2.04 -16.11 -12.37
C LYS A 113 2.99 -17.23 -11.94
N THR A 114 2.40 -18.38 -11.68
CA THR A 114 3.15 -19.65 -11.57
C THR A 114 3.75 -20.04 -12.91
N SER A 115 4.90 -20.67 -12.87
CA SER A 115 5.57 -21.25 -14.05
C SER A 115 6.13 -22.63 -13.72
N LYS A 116 6.67 -23.33 -14.70
CA LYS A 116 7.42 -24.58 -14.46
C LYS A 116 8.62 -24.36 -13.53
N GLN A 117 9.23 -23.19 -13.59
CA GLN A 117 10.41 -22.81 -12.83
C GLN A 117 10.05 -22.31 -11.43
N PHE A 118 8.94 -21.58 -11.30
CA PHE A 118 8.53 -20.94 -10.05
C PHE A 118 7.11 -21.34 -9.65
N SER A 119 6.98 -22.06 -8.57
CA SER A 119 5.68 -22.62 -8.11
C SER A 119 4.73 -21.55 -7.53
N THR A 120 5.21 -20.32 -7.29
CA THR A 120 4.37 -19.20 -6.83
C THR A 120 4.40 -18.03 -7.80
N SER A 121 5.58 -17.53 -8.11
CA SER A 121 5.92 -16.46 -9.05
C SER A 121 7.44 -16.34 -9.08
N ILE A 122 8.01 -15.49 -9.92
CA ILE A 122 9.40 -15.05 -9.73
C ILE A 122 9.56 -14.61 -8.27
N PRO A 123 10.64 -15.01 -7.55
CA PRO A 123 10.85 -14.72 -6.14
C PRO A 123 10.82 -13.23 -5.82
N LYS A 124 10.46 -12.88 -4.60
CA LYS A 124 10.56 -11.49 -4.13
C LYS A 124 12.00 -11.02 -4.06
N HIS A 125 12.18 -9.72 -4.26
CA HIS A 125 13.49 -9.10 -4.07
C HIS A 125 13.92 -9.22 -2.60
N PRO A 126 15.18 -9.65 -2.30
CA PRO A 126 15.66 -9.82 -0.92
C PRO A 126 15.55 -8.56 -0.06
N ALA A 127 15.62 -7.36 -0.64
CA ALA A 127 15.42 -6.11 0.07
C ALA A 127 14.04 -5.99 0.77
N MET A 128 13.07 -6.87 0.44
CA MET A 128 11.83 -6.96 1.23
C MET A 128 12.09 -7.33 2.69
N GLN A 129 13.23 -7.97 2.99
CA GLN A 129 13.65 -8.24 4.38
C GLN A 129 14.06 -6.98 5.14
N ASP A 130 14.43 -5.89 4.47
CA ASP A 130 14.71 -4.61 5.12
C ASP A 130 13.48 -4.02 5.80
N LEU A 131 12.27 -4.41 5.35
CA LEU A 131 11.01 -4.06 5.99
C LEU A 131 10.73 -4.86 7.27
N ALA A 132 11.54 -5.87 7.60
CA ALA A 132 11.29 -6.77 8.73
C ALA A 132 10.97 -6.07 10.06
N PRO A 133 11.58 -4.94 10.44
CA PRO A 133 11.19 -4.23 11.66
C PRO A 133 9.71 -3.80 11.68
N LEU A 134 9.14 -3.48 10.51
CA LEU A 134 7.74 -3.04 10.38
C LEU A 134 6.78 -4.20 10.15
N VAL A 135 7.18 -5.19 9.35
CA VAL A 135 6.26 -6.25 8.87
C VAL A 135 6.58 -7.64 9.43
N GLY A 136 7.65 -7.77 10.20
CA GLY A 136 8.16 -9.06 10.65
C GLY A 136 8.98 -9.80 9.58
N SER A 137 9.98 -10.57 10.02
CA SER A 137 10.88 -11.33 9.12
C SER A 137 10.23 -12.59 8.53
N ARG A 138 9.15 -13.08 9.13
CA ARG A 138 8.41 -14.29 8.73
C ARG A 138 6.94 -14.02 8.41
N SER A 139 6.63 -12.87 7.83
CA SER A 139 5.30 -12.46 7.40
C SER A 139 5.01 -12.85 5.94
N LEU A 140 3.77 -12.66 5.48
CA LEU A 140 3.42 -12.82 4.07
C LEU A 140 4.18 -11.87 3.13
N VAL A 141 4.68 -10.75 3.66
CA VAL A 141 5.45 -9.77 2.89
C VAL A 141 6.86 -10.25 2.63
N THR A 142 7.49 -10.89 3.62
CA THR A 142 8.91 -11.25 3.61
C THR A 142 9.18 -12.70 3.20
N LEU A 143 8.27 -13.63 3.48
CA LEU A 143 8.43 -15.05 3.13
C LEU A 143 8.26 -15.34 1.65
N ASP A 144 8.88 -16.44 1.20
CA ASP A 144 8.77 -16.99 -0.15
C ASP A 144 8.57 -18.51 -0.13
N GLY A 145 8.35 -19.11 -1.30
CA GLY A 145 8.28 -20.55 -1.49
C GLY A 145 7.18 -21.24 -0.67
N ASP A 146 7.50 -22.40 -0.12
CA ASP A 146 6.54 -23.25 0.59
C ASP A 146 6.19 -22.73 1.99
N GLU A 147 7.12 -22.03 2.67
CA GLU A 147 6.81 -21.36 3.93
C GLU A 147 5.71 -20.30 3.74
N TRP A 148 5.84 -19.50 2.68
CA TRP A 148 4.81 -18.53 2.32
C TRP A 148 3.47 -19.21 2.00
N LYS A 149 3.47 -20.31 1.23
CA LYS A 149 2.23 -21.06 0.92
C LYS A 149 1.54 -21.56 2.18
N GLY A 150 2.32 -22.15 3.10
CA GLY A 150 1.83 -22.66 4.38
C GLY A 150 1.18 -21.56 5.22
N LEU A 151 1.88 -20.43 5.38
CA LEU A 151 1.36 -19.28 6.11
C LEU A 151 0.09 -18.72 5.44
N ARG A 152 0.12 -18.52 4.11
CA ARG A 152 -1.05 -18.02 3.38
C ARG A 152 -2.26 -18.92 3.58
N LYS A 153 -2.11 -20.25 3.45
CA LYS A 153 -3.20 -21.21 3.68
C LYS A 153 -3.79 -21.09 5.08
N ARG A 154 -2.94 -20.88 6.10
CA ARG A 154 -3.35 -20.76 7.49
C ARG A 154 -4.18 -19.51 7.77
N ILE A 155 -3.89 -18.38 7.11
CA ILE A 155 -4.59 -17.12 7.38
C ILE A 155 -5.81 -16.88 6.47
N LEU A 156 -5.89 -17.55 5.31
CA LEU A 156 -6.98 -17.35 4.34
C LEU A 156 -8.41 -17.48 4.92
N PRO A 157 -8.70 -18.35 5.90
CA PRO A 157 -10.03 -18.41 6.51
C PRO A 157 -10.52 -17.06 7.04
N GLY A 158 -9.62 -16.22 7.59
CA GLY A 158 -9.95 -14.89 8.10
C GLY A 158 -10.27 -13.86 7.02
N PHE A 159 -10.04 -14.17 5.74
CA PHE A 159 -10.33 -13.30 4.60
C PHE A 159 -11.42 -13.87 3.67
N GLN A 160 -12.13 -14.91 4.10
CA GLN A 160 -13.26 -15.45 3.33
C GLN A 160 -14.44 -14.48 3.37
N PRO A 161 -15.23 -14.37 2.26
CA PRO A 161 -16.32 -13.41 2.17
C PRO A 161 -17.33 -13.48 3.33
N GLN A 162 -17.75 -14.68 3.73
CA GLN A 162 -18.68 -14.86 4.85
C GLN A 162 -18.11 -14.36 6.18
N HIS A 163 -16.80 -14.59 6.41
CA HIS A 163 -16.15 -14.06 7.60
C HIS A 163 -16.08 -12.53 7.55
N LEU A 164 -15.68 -11.96 6.40
CA LEU A 164 -15.62 -10.51 6.23
C LEU A 164 -16.98 -9.84 6.45
N LEU A 165 -18.08 -10.44 5.96
CA LEU A 165 -19.43 -9.94 6.22
C LEU A 165 -19.75 -9.86 7.72
N SER A 166 -19.25 -10.80 8.53
CA SER A 166 -19.41 -10.74 9.98
C SER A 166 -18.66 -9.58 10.64
N LEU A 167 -17.69 -8.98 9.95
CA LEU A 167 -16.89 -7.85 10.41
C LEU A 167 -17.49 -6.48 10.02
N VAL A 168 -18.57 -6.44 9.23
CA VAL A 168 -19.26 -5.19 8.85
C VAL A 168 -19.63 -4.37 10.09
N LYS A 169 -20.06 -5.04 11.16
CA LYS A 169 -20.35 -4.38 12.43
C LYS A 169 -19.13 -3.64 12.99
N VAL A 170 -17.96 -4.26 12.95
CA VAL A 170 -16.71 -3.64 13.43
C VAL A 170 -16.40 -2.37 12.62
N ILE A 171 -16.50 -2.45 11.29
CA ILE A 171 -16.27 -1.30 10.40
C ILE A 171 -17.26 -0.18 10.73
N LEU A 172 -18.54 -0.48 10.88
CA LEU A 172 -19.57 0.51 11.23
C LEU A 172 -19.33 1.15 12.61
N ASP A 173 -19.01 0.35 13.62
CA ASP A 173 -18.73 0.85 14.98
C ASP A 173 -17.52 1.82 14.98
N LYS A 174 -16.45 1.50 14.20
CA LYS A 174 -15.27 2.39 14.08
C LYS A 174 -15.56 3.60 13.19
N SER A 175 -16.37 3.45 12.15
CA SER A 175 -16.80 4.56 11.28
C SER A 175 -17.66 5.58 12.01
N LYS A 176 -18.41 5.18 13.04
CA LYS A 176 -19.22 6.11 13.85
C LYS A 176 -18.36 7.22 14.46
N LEU A 177 -17.22 6.86 15.08
CA LEU A 177 -16.32 7.85 15.68
C LEU A 177 -15.66 8.74 14.62
N PHE A 178 -15.32 8.17 13.46
CA PHE A 178 -14.83 8.93 12.31
C PHE A 178 -15.84 9.98 11.84
N ILE A 179 -17.13 9.61 11.76
CA ILE A 179 -18.23 10.50 11.38
C ILE A 179 -18.40 11.61 12.43
N GLU A 180 -18.37 11.30 13.72
CA GLU A 180 -18.44 12.28 14.81
C GLU A 180 -17.28 13.30 14.71
N HIS A 181 -16.09 12.85 14.35
CA HIS A 181 -14.95 13.74 14.08
C HIS A 181 -15.17 14.65 12.88
N LEU A 182 -15.81 14.16 11.81
CA LEU A 182 -16.15 14.96 10.65
C LEU A 182 -17.24 15.99 10.98
N GLU A 183 -18.30 15.57 11.67
CA GLU A 183 -19.41 16.46 12.08
C GLU A 183 -18.90 17.62 12.93
N LYS A 184 -18.10 17.33 13.95
CA LYS A 184 -17.53 18.36 14.82
C LYS A 184 -16.72 19.40 14.04
N ARG A 185 -15.92 18.97 13.06
CA ARG A 185 -15.13 19.88 12.22
C ARG A 185 -16.01 20.68 11.26
N ALA A 186 -17.09 20.05 10.75
CA ALA A 186 -18.07 20.73 9.93
C ALA A 186 -18.74 21.87 10.69
N GLU A 187 -19.17 21.60 11.92
CA GLU A 187 -19.80 22.60 12.78
C GLU A 187 -18.87 23.77 13.13
N LEU A 188 -17.59 23.48 13.35
CA LEU A 188 -16.58 24.48 13.70
C LEU A 188 -16.02 25.22 12.47
N GLY A 189 -16.26 24.73 11.25
CA GLY A 189 -15.66 25.24 10.03
C GLY A 189 -14.14 25.13 10.00
N GLU A 190 -13.59 24.09 10.65
CA GLU A 190 -12.14 23.89 10.78
C GLU A 190 -11.55 23.24 9.55
N GLU A 191 -10.37 23.71 9.18
CA GLU A 191 -9.48 22.98 8.27
C GLU A 191 -8.79 21.85 9.03
N PHE A 192 -8.72 20.65 8.45
CA PHE A 192 -8.11 19.50 9.10
C PHE A 192 -7.42 18.56 8.13
N ARG A 193 -6.59 17.68 8.67
CA ARG A 193 -5.88 16.63 7.93
C ARG A 193 -6.79 15.41 7.77
N VAL A 194 -7.25 15.15 6.54
CA VAL A 194 -8.06 13.96 6.25
C VAL A 194 -7.23 12.68 6.34
N ASP A 195 -5.94 12.75 5.99
CA ASP A 195 -5.01 11.61 6.08
C ASP A 195 -4.88 11.09 7.52
N GLU A 196 -4.84 11.99 8.51
CA GLU A 196 -4.82 11.60 9.91
C GLU A 196 -6.09 10.86 10.33
N LEU A 197 -7.26 11.38 9.95
CA LEU A 197 -8.54 10.78 10.31
C LEU A 197 -8.73 9.42 9.65
N THR A 198 -8.47 9.30 8.35
CA THR A 198 -8.61 8.04 7.62
C THR A 198 -7.60 6.99 8.07
N THR A 199 -6.37 7.40 8.37
CA THR A 199 -5.34 6.49 8.91
C THR A 199 -5.72 5.99 10.31
N ASN A 200 -6.27 6.86 11.16
CA ASN A 200 -6.73 6.46 12.49
C ASN A 200 -7.91 5.49 12.42
N LEU A 201 -8.87 5.72 11.52
CA LEU A 201 -9.96 4.79 11.27
C LEU A 201 -9.43 3.42 10.83
N ALA A 202 -8.57 3.40 9.83
CA ALA A 202 -8.01 2.16 9.30
C ALA A 202 -7.17 1.39 10.34
N PHE A 203 -6.45 2.08 11.23
CA PHE A 203 -5.79 1.44 12.38
C PHE A 203 -6.80 0.77 13.32
N ASP A 204 -7.89 1.44 13.66
CA ASP A 204 -8.89 0.89 14.57
C ASP A 204 -9.62 -0.31 13.96
N VAL A 205 -9.90 -0.28 12.65
CA VAL A 205 -10.50 -1.42 11.94
C VAL A 205 -9.50 -2.60 11.88
N ILE A 206 -8.27 -2.37 11.39
CA ILE A 206 -7.31 -3.46 11.21
C ILE A 206 -6.89 -4.09 12.55
N GLY A 207 -6.85 -3.31 13.63
CA GLY A 207 -6.54 -3.80 14.97
C GLY A 207 -7.53 -4.86 15.45
N ILE A 208 -8.82 -4.61 15.32
CA ILE A 208 -9.87 -5.56 15.71
C ILE A 208 -9.90 -6.74 14.74
N VAL A 209 -9.95 -6.46 13.43
CA VAL A 209 -10.10 -7.50 12.39
C VAL A 209 -8.96 -8.52 12.44
N THR A 210 -7.74 -8.07 12.66
CA THR A 210 -6.57 -8.96 12.55
C THR A 210 -6.17 -9.61 13.84
N PHE A 211 -6.32 -8.98 15.00
CA PHE A 211 -5.87 -9.54 16.30
C PHE A 211 -6.72 -9.16 17.50
N ASP A 212 -7.96 -8.69 17.25
CA ASP A 212 -8.95 -8.35 18.30
C ASP A 212 -8.41 -7.38 19.35
N MET A 213 -7.69 -6.36 18.90
CA MET A 213 -7.12 -5.34 19.78
C MET A 213 -7.72 -3.98 19.50
N GLU A 214 -8.25 -3.35 20.56
CA GLU A 214 -8.64 -1.95 20.52
C GLU A 214 -7.38 -1.06 20.46
N LEU A 215 -7.13 -0.47 19.29
CA LEU A 215 -5.99 0.44 19.12
C LEU A 215 -6.31 1.86 19.60
N ASN A 216 -7.58 2.26 19.58
CA ASN A 216 -8.07 3.59 19.96
C ASN A 216 -7.33 4.73 19.24
N ALA A 217 -7.02 4.51 17.96
CA ALA A 217 -6.26 5.46 17.15
C ALA A 217 -6.99 6.80 17.02
N GLN A 218 -8.31 6.75 16.97
CA GLN A 218 -9.20 7.91 16.81
C GLN A 218 -9.43 8.67 18.14
N ILE A 219 -8.99 8.14 19.30
CA ILE A 219 -9.25 8.76 20.61
C ILE A 219 -7.94 9.32 21.18
N PRO A 220 -7.72 10.64 21.12
CA PRO A 220 -6.51 11.26 21.67
C PRO A 220 -6.31 10.92 23.15
N GLY A 221 -5.08 10.54 23.51
CA GLY A 221 -4.70 10.20 24.89
C GLY A 221 -5.13 8.79 25.35
N LYS A 222 -5.87 8.02 24.53
CA LYS A 222 -6.28 6.64 24.85
C LYS A 222 -5.69 5.57 23.91
N GLN A 223 -4.74 5.97 23.06
CA GLN A 223 -4.09 5.06 22.11
C GLN A 223 -3.41 3.91 22.83
N SER A 224 -3.54 2.71 22.25
CA SER A 224 -2.94 1.50 22.81
C SER A 224 -1.41 1.51 22.74
N PRO A 225 -0.72 0.80 23.64
CA PRO A 225 0.73 0.63 23.59
C PRO A 225 1.23 0.03 22.25
N VAL A 226 0.45 -0.83 21.60
CA VAL A 226 0.76 -1.38 20.27
C VAL A 226 0.83 -0.26 19.26
N LEU A 227 -0.20 0.56 19.17
CA LEU A 227 -0.27 1.66 18.21
C LEU A 227 0.85 2.68 18.41
N LEU A 228 1.06 3.12 19.66
CA LEU A 228 2.11 4.10 19.98
C LEU A 228 3.50 3.54 19.62
N THR A 229 3.77 2.29 19.99
CA THR A 229 5.05 1.65 19.67
C THR A 229 5.25 1.48 18.16
N TYR A 230 4.19 1.08 17.45
CA TYR A 230 4.23 0.91 16.00
C TYR A 230 4.46 2.24 15.27
N ARG A 231 3.77 3.31 15.64
CA ARG A 231 3.95 4.65 15.07
C ARG A 231 5.37 5.18 15.29
N GLU A 232 5.89 5.03 16.52
CA GLU A 232 7.26 5.45 16.83
C GLU A 232 8.28 4.64 16.03
N LEU A 233 8.04 3.34 15.85
CA LEU A 233 8.86 2.46 15.02
C LEU A 233 8.82 2.88 13.54
N SER A 234 7.63 3.17 13.00
CA SER A 234 7.45 3.62 11.63
C SER A 234 8.16 4.95 11.37
N HIS A 235 8.04 5.91 12.27
CA HIS A 235 8.75 7.19 12.17
C HIS A 235 10.27 6.99 12.20
N ALA A 236 10.78 6.17 13.11
CA ALA A 236 12.21 5.88 13.17
C ALA A 236 12.70 5.14 11.90
N TYR A 237 11.88 4.27 11.34
CA TYR A 237 12.19 3.55 10.10
C TYR A 237 12.26 4.49 8.89
N ILE A 238 11.29 5.40 8.73
CA ILE A 238 11.28 6.40 7.64
C ILE A 238 12.48 7.36 7.75
N ALA A 239 12.87 7.73 8.97
CA ALA A 239 14.03 8.57 9.24
C ALA A 239 15.38 7.85 9.05
N ARG A 240 15.37 6.63 8.55
CA ARG A 240 16.56 5.81 8.29
C ARG A 240 17.38 6.40 7.16
N ASP A 241 18.65 6.63 7.39
CA ASP A 241 19.57 7.05 6.33
C ASP A 241 20.03 5.83 5.51
N VAL A 242 19.32 5.55 4.43
CA VAL A 242 19.59 4.40 3.54
C VAL A 242 20.86 4.58 2.71
N THR A 243 21.41 5.81 2.62
CA THR A 243 22.64 6.09 1.87
C THR A 243 23.90 5.62 2.62
N LYS A 244 23.81 5.48 3.93
CA LYS A 244 24.92 4.98 4.75
C LYS A 244 25.07 3.48 4.60
N HIS A 245 26.31 3.05 4.45
CA HIS A 245 26.66 1.63 4.49
C HIS A 245 26.05 0.96 5.73
N TRP A 246 25.48 -0.25 5.57
CA TRP A 246 24.73 -0.96 6.62
C TRP A 246 25.49 -1.06 7.96
N LEU A 247 26.82 -1.26 7.92
CA LEU A 247 27.65 -1.37 9.11
C LEU A 247 27.68 -0.05 9.91
N ARG A 248 27.84 1.10 9.23
CA ARG A 248 27.79 2.42 9.87
C ARG A 248 26.40 2.74 10.39
N ARG A 249 25.37 2.37 9.62
CA ARG A 249 23.97 2.53 10.00
C ARG A 249 23.65 1.75 11.27
N TYR A 250 24.14 0.49 11.40
CA TYR A 250 23.87 -0.39 12.53
C TYR A 250 24.20 0.22 13.90
N PHE A 251 25.21 1.07 13.99
CA PHE A 251 25.66 1.71 15.23
C PHE A 251 25.00 3.06 15.50
N THR A 252 24.11 3.55 14.64
CA THR A 252 23.40 4.81 14.88
C THR A 252 22.40 4.67 16.02
N GLU A 253 22.10 5.79 16.68
CA GLU A 253 21.09 5.85 17.73
C GLU A 253 19.71 5.47 17.19
N ASN A 254 19.38 5.92 15.96
CA ASN A 254 18.13 5.60 15.30
C ASN A 254 17.97 4.08 15.07
N GLU A 255 19.01 3.38 14.65
CA GLU A 255 18.95 1.92 14.50
C GLU A 255 18.86 1.19 15.85
N ARG A 256 19.46 1.71 16.91
CA ARG A 256 19.25 1.18 18.27
C ARG A 256 17.81 1.39 18.73
N LYS A 257 17.23 2.54 18.42
CA LYS A 257 15.83 2.86 18.68
C LYS A 257 14.90 1.88 17.93
N ILE A 258 15.12 1.68 16.64
CA ILE A 258 14.36 0.72 15.82
C ILE A 258 14.39 -0.68 16.46
N ARG A 259 15.57 -1.21 16.78
CA ARG A 259 15.70 -2.55 17.42
C ARG A 259 15.00 -2.65 18.76
N ARG A 260 15.03 -1.59 19.57
CA ARG A 260 14.34 -1.56 20.88
C ARG A 260 12.82 -1.58 20.69
N LEU A 261 12.31 -0.77 19.78
CA LEU A 261 10.87 -0.68 19.49
C LEU A 261 10.35 -1.96 18.83
N ASP A 262 11.13 -2.54 17.93
CA ASP A 262 10.87 -3.82 17.30
C ASP A 262 10.66 -4.94 18.35
N LYS A 263 11.60 -5.08 19.30
CA LYS A 263 11.46 -6.03 20.42
C LYS A 263 10.26 -5.74 21.29
N LYS A 264 10.02 -4.46 21.61
CA LYS A 264 8.88 -4.07 22.46
C LYS A 264 7.55 -4.45 21.80
N LEU A 265 7.40 -4.17 20.51
CA LEU A 265 6.21 -4.52 19.73
C LEU A 265 6.00 -6.04 19.69
N ASP A 266 7.07 -6.79 19.47
CA ASP A 266 7.05 -8.26 19.42
C ASP A 266 6.55 -8.88 20.75
N VAL A 267 7.03 -8.38 21.87
CA VAL A 267 6.57 -8.84 23.20
C VAL A 267 5.07 -8.61 23.38
N ILE A 268 4.58 -7.40 23.10
CA ILE A 268 3.16 -7.06 23.28
C ILE A 268 2.26 -7.95 22.39
N LEU A 269 2.64 -8.14 21.13
CA LEU A 269 1.87 -8.98 20.21
C LEU A 269 1.87 -10.44 20.63
N LYS A 270 3.02 -10.99 21.05
CA LYS A 270 3.12 -12.38 21.50
C LYS A 270 2.29 -12.65 22.76
N GLU A 271 2.29 -11.74 23.72
CA GLU A 271 1.44 -11.85 24.92
C GLU A 271 -0.05 -11.93 24.54
N ASN A 272 -0.51 -11.10 23.59
CA ASN A 272 -1.89 -11.16 23.12
C ASN A 272 -2.20 -12.50 22.42
N ILE A 273 -1.32 -12.94 21.51
CA ILE A 273 -1.47 -14.22 20.79
C ILE A 273 -1.54 -15.40 21.77
N GLN A 274 -0.69 -15.41 22.80
CA GLN A 274 -0.70 -16.47 23.83
C GLN A 274 -2.00 -16.48 24.62
N LYS A 275 -2.54 -15.31 24.98
CA LYS A 275 -3.83 -15.19 25.67
C LYS A 275 -4.97 -15.75 24.82
N GLU A 276 -5.04 -15.38 23.54
CA GLU A 276 -6.10 -15.86 22.64
C GLU A 276 -5.96 -17.36 22.36
N HIS A 277 -4.74 -17.87 22.16
CA HIS A 277 -4.53 -19.31 21.99
C HIS A 277 -4.97 -20.10 23.24
N ALA A 278 -4.69 -19.58 24.44
CA ALA A 278 -5.13 -20.23 25.69
C ALA A 278 -6.66 -20.27 25.80
N LYS A 279 -7.41 -19.29 25.28
CA LYS A 279 -8.88 -19.34 25.19
C LYS A 279 -9.33 -20.43 24.22
N ILE A 280 -8.72 -20.53 23.03
CA ILE A 280 -9.02 -21.58 22.04
C ILE A 280 -8.87 -22.97 22.66
N ILE A 281 -7.74 -23.23 23.32
CA ILE A 281 -7.46 -24.55 23.92
C ILE A 281 -8.46 -24.91 25.01
N ARG A 282 -8.96 -23.93 25.75
CA ARG A 282 -10.00 -24.18 26.80
C ARG A 282 -11.42 -24.30 26.20
N GLY A 283 -11.58 -24.13 24.91
CA GLY A 283 -12.91 -24.12 24.28
C GLY A 283 -13.78 -22.93 24.72
N ASP A 284 -13.15 -21.81 25.07
CA ASP A 284 -13.85 -20.62 25.54
C ASP A 284 -14.61 -19.97 24.37
N ALA A 285 -15.92 -19.85 24.51
CA ALA A 285 -16.79 -19.22 23.51
C ALA A 285 -16.50 -17.72 23.29
N THR A 286 -15.74 -17.09 24.21
CA THR A 286 -15.28 -15.71 24.06
C THR A 286 -13.99 -15.58 23.26
N ALA A 287 -13.43 -16.69 22.76
CA ALA A 287 -12.29 -16.63 21.85
C ALA A 287 -12.62 -15.77 20.63
N SER A 288 -11.72 -14.86 20.31
CA SER A 288 -11.86 -13.93 19.20
C SER A 288 -12.01 -14.66 17.86
N ARG A 289 -12.66 -14.02 16.90
CA ARG A 289 -12.70 -14.45 15.51
C ARG A 289 -11.77 -13.63 14.60
N SER A 290 -10.78 -12.97 15.17
CA SER A 290 -9.77 -12.24 14.38
C SER A 290 -8.98 -13.18 13.45
N VAL A 291 -8.35 -12.60 12.41
CA VAL A 291 -7.54 -13.39 11.47
C VAL A 291 -6.44 -14.16 12.18
N ALA A 292 -5.78 -13.55 13.16
CA ALA A 292 -4.74 -14.22 13.96
C ALA A 292 -5.32 -15.41 14.74
N THR A 293 -6.44 -15.22 15.43
CA THR A 293 -7.10 -16.29 16.20
C THR A 293 -7.57 -17.43 15.30
N LEU A 294 -8.22 -17.12 14.18
CA LEU A 294 -8.62 -18.14 13.19
C LEU A 294 -7.43 -18.92 12.64
N SER A 295 -6.27 -18.26 12.47
CA SER A 295 -5.05 -18.92 12.02
C SER A 295 -4.44 -19.90 13.03
N LEU A 296 -4.88 -19.85 14.29
CA LEU A 296 -4.42 -20.72 15.37
C LEU A 296 -5.36 -21.91 15.65
N HIS A 297 -6.54 -21.95 14.98
CA HIS A 297 -7.45 -23.08 15.13
C HIS A 297 -6.79 -24.39 14.64
N GLY A 298 -6.94 -25.45 15.46
CA GLY A 298 -6.30 -26.75 15.21
C GLY A 298 -4.81 -26.82 15.60
N ILE A 299 -4.25 -25.76 16.18
CA ILE A 299 -2.90 -25.77 16.73
C ILE A 299 -2.99 -26.08 18.24
N GLU A 300 -2.68 -27.32 18.60
CA GLU A 300 -2.71 -27.76 20.00
C GLU A 300 -1.59 -27.12 20.84
N LYS A 301 -0.38 -27.04 20.27
CA LYS A 301 0.80 -26.49 20.92
C LYS A 301 1.36 -25.30 20.17
N LEU A 302 1.38 -24.14 20.81
CA LEU A 302 1.96 -22.92 20.27
C LEU A 302 3.50 -22.98 20.39
N THR A 303 4.16 -23.45 19.31
CA THR A 303 5.62 -23.47 19.28
C THR A 303 6.20 -22.06 19.14
N PRO A 304 7.48 -21.84 19.53
CA PRO A 304 8.14 -20.54 19.35
C PRO A 304 8.09 -20.04 17.89
N GLU A 305 8.20 -20.96 16.93
CA GLU A 305 8.17 -20.64 15.49
C GLU A 305 6.78 -20.18 15.05
N ILE A 306 5.71 -20.86 15.48
CA ILE A 306 4.32 -20.49 15.17
C ILE A 306 3.98 -19.15 15.83
N LEU A 307 4.40 -18.96 17.09
CA LEU A 307 4.21 -17.72 17.83
C LEU A 307 4.89 -16.54 17.12
N GLN A 308 6.16 -16.71 16.72
CA GLN A 308 6.90 -15.67 15.98
C GLN A 308 6.23 -15.37 14.64
N GLN A 309 5.92 -16.40 13.86
CA GLN A 309 5.29 -16.23 12.55
C GLN A 309 3.91 -15.55 12.65
N THR A 310 3.15 -15.83 13.71
CA THR A 310 1.86 -15.17 13.95
C THR A 310 2.08 -13.71 14.36
N SER A 311 3.04 -13.41 15.26
CA SER A 311 3.43 -12.04 15.63
C SER A 311 3.86 -11.22 14.41
N ASP A 312 4.73 -11.79 13.57
CA ASP A 312 5.19 -11.16 12.34
C ASP A 312 4.05 -10.92 11.35
N THR A 313 3.10 -11.85 11.28
CA THR A 313 1.90 -11.69 10.45
C THR A 313 1.01 -10.55 10.93
N CYS A 314 0.82 -10.40 12.24
CA CYS A 314 0.08 -9.26 12.82
C CYS A 314 0.75 -7.92 12.49
N ARG A 315 2.09 -7.84 12.57
CA ARG A 315 2.83 -6.64 12.12
C ARG A 315 2.62 -6.36 10.65
N GLY A 316 2.69 -7.40 9.81
CA GLY A 316 2.44 -7.28 8.38
C GLY A 316 1.05 -6.73 8.08
N PHE A 317 0.04 -7.12 8.85
CA PHE A 317 -1.33 -6.59 8.72
C PHE A 317 -1.45 -5.15 9.22
N LEU A 318 -0.81 -4.81 10.35
CA LEU A 318 -0.74 -3.42 10.80
C LEU A 318 -0.16 -2.53 9.70
N PHE A 319 0.97 -2.93 9.10
CA PHE A 319 1.61 -2.19 8.02
C PHE A 319 0.71 -2.08 6.79
N ALA A 320 0.19 -3.21 6.30
CA ALA A 320 -0.53 -3.25 5.03
C ALA A 320 -1.92 -2.65 5.10
N GLY A 321 -2.62 -2.77 6.24
CA GLY A 321 -4.04 -2.45 6.34
C GLY A 321 -4.33 -0.98 6.63
N HIS A 322 -3.49 -0.30 7.40
CA HIS A 322 -3.83 1.08 7.78
C HIS A 322 -3.54 2.09 6.67
N ASP A 323 -2.37 2.01 6.05
CA ASP A 323 -1.89 3.04 5.13
C ASP A 323 -2.56 2.93 3.76
N THR A 324 -2.59 1.73 3.18
CA THR A 324 -3.14 1.51 1.83
C THR A 324 -4.65 1.80 1.75
N THR A 325 -5.41 1.40 2.78
CA THR A 325 -6.86 1.64 2.84
C THR A 325 -7.16 3.12 3.07
N SER A 326 -6.38 3.79 3.93
CA SER A 326 -6.52 5.23 4.15
C SER A 326 -6.21 6.04 2.88
N ILE A 327 -5.16 5.67 2.13
CA ILE A 327 -4.82 6.29 0.84
C ILE A 327 -5.96 6.13 -0.17
N LEU A 328 -6.56 4.94 -0.25
CA LEU A 328 -7.72 4.71 -1.11
C LEU A 328 -8.90 5.61 -0.75
N MET A 329 -9.22 5.76 0.55
CA MET A 329 -10.27 6.68 1.01
C MET A 329 -9.96 8.13 0.63
N GLN A 330 -8.73 8.59 0.86
CA GLN A 330 -8.29 9.96 0.57
C GLN A 330 -8.45 10.29 -0.92
N TRP A 331 -8.00 9.41 -1.80
CA TRP A 331 -8.13 9.63 -3.24
C TRP A 331 -9.57 9.53 -3.73
N ALA A 332 -10.39 8.62 -3.17
CA ALA A 332 -11.82 8.55 -3.47
C ALA A 332 -12.52 9.87 -3.09
N PHE A 333 -12.25 10.41 -1.90
CA PHE A 333 -12.81 11.69 -1.47
C PHE A 333 -12.36 12.84 -2.36
N TYR A 334 -11.07 12.86 -2.75
CA TYR A 334 -10.54 13.86 -3.66
C TYR A 334 -11.24 13.82 -5.03
N GLU A 335 -11.31 12.64 -5.65
CA GLU A 335 -11.94 12.51 -6.97
C GLU A 335 -13.43 12.85 -6.92
N LEU A 336 -14.14 12.44 -5.88
CA LEU A 336 -15.53 12.83 -5.68
C LEU A 336 -15.70 14.35 -5.47
N SER A 337 -14.72 15.02 -4.85
CA SER A 337 -14.76 16.47 -4.65
C SER A 337 -14.70 17.27 -5.96
N ARG A 338 -14.05 16.71 -6.98
CA ARG A 338 -13.87 17.37 -8.29
C ARG A 338 -14.75 16.81 -9.39
N SER A 339 -15.49 15.73 -9.15
CA SER A 339 -16.34 15.06 -10.14
C SER A 339 -17.82 15.13 -9.71
N PRO A 340 -18.54 16.24 -9.99
CA PRO A 340 -19.91 16.43 -9.54
C PRO A 340 -20.88 15.38 -10.10
N SER A 341 -20.66 14.90 -11.32
CA SER A 341 -21.44 13.81 -11.93
C SER A 341 -21.27 12.49 -11.17
N ALA A 342 -20.02 12.12 -10.86
CA ALA A 342 -19.72 10.90 -10.11
C ALA A 342 -20.27 10.97 -8.67
N LEU A 343 -20.15 12.13 -8.00
CA LEU A 343 -20.73 12.30 -6.67
C LEU A 343 -22.26 12.19 -6.70
N LYS A 344 -22.91 12.79 -7.72
CA LYS A 344 -24.35 12.68 -7.89
C LYS A 344 -24.78 11.22 -8.10
N ALA A 345 -24.13 10.51 -9.03
CA ALA A 345 -24.47 9.12 -9.33
C ALA A 345 -24.26 8.20 -8.11
N LEU A 346 -23.21 8.45 -7.30
CA LEU A 346 -23.02 7.75 -6.03
C LEU A 346 -24.17 8.00 -5.07
N ARG A 347 -24.60 9.25 -4.92
CA ARG A 347 -25.71 9.61 -4.03
C ARG A 347 -27.03 9.00 -4.48
N ASP A 348 -27.30 9.03 -5.78
CA ASP A 348 -28.49 8.41 -6.39
C ASP A 348 -28.52 6.89 -6.11
N GLU A 349 -27.39 6.17 -6.27
CA GLU A 349 -27.29 4.75 -5.89
C GLU A 349 -27.55 4.52 -4.40
N LEU A 350 -26.97 5.34 -3.54
CA LEU A 350 -27.14 5.21 -2.09
C LEU A 350 -28.57 5.51 -1.65
N ASP A 351 -29.27 6.44 -2.32
CA ASP A 351 -30.70 6.72 -2.09
C ASP A 351 -31.58 5.55 -2.56
N GLU A 352 -31.24 4.92 -3.69
CA GLU A 352 -31.95 3.74 -4.18
C GLU A 352 -31.77 2.53 -3.24
N VAL A 353 -30.55 2.33 -2.73
CA VAL A 353 -30.24 1.14 -1.91
C VAL A 353 -30.69 1.29 -0.46
N PHE A 354 -30.48 2.45 0.15
CA PHE A 354 -30.71 2.70 1.58
C PHE A 354 -31.91 3.61 1.87
N GLY A 355 -32.57 4.17 0.83
CA GLY A 355 -33.60 5.18 0.97
C GLY A 355 -33.04 6.59 1.14
N PRO A 356 -33.88 7.65 1.05
CA PRO A 356 -33.45 9.03 0.93
C PRO A 356 -32.91 9.66 2.23
N ASP A 357 -32.96 8.95 3.36
CA ASP A 357 -32.42 9.45 4.63
C ASP A 357 -30.89 9.46 4.60
N PRO A 358 -30.21 10.64 4.60
CA PRO A 358 -28.76 10.72 4.56
C PRO A 358 -28.09 10.40 5.90
N ASN A 359 -28.88 10.11 6.95
CA ASN A 359 -28.33 9.85 8.28
C ASN A 359 -27.54 8.53 8.29
N PRO A 360 -26.27 8.53 8.71
CA PRO A 360 -25.47 7.32 8.81
C PRO A 360 -26.10 6.21 9.65
N SER A 361 -26.95 6.57 10.64
CA SER A 361 -27.66 5.59 11.47
C SER A 361 -28.69 4.77 10.68
N ALA A 362 -29.28 5.32 9.63
CA ALA A 362 -30.19 4.59 8.73
C ALA A 362 -29.45 3.50 7.95
N VAL A 363 -28.27 3.84 7.39
CA VAL A 363 -27.36 2.88 6.73
C VAL A 363 -26.90 1.81 7.71
N THR A 364 -26.44 2.22 8.90
CA THR A 364 -25.98 1.31 9.96
C THR A 364 -27.06 0.28 10.33
N LYS A 365 -28.27 0.73 10.55
CA LYS A 365 -29.40 -0.15 10.91
C LYS A 365 -29.66 -1.21 9.82
N GLN A 366 -29.60 -0.82 8.55
CA GLN A 366 -29.83 -1.74 7.44
C GLN A 366 -28.66 -2.72 7.27
N LEU A 367 -27.41 -2.26 7.36
CA LEU A 367 -26.22 -3.11 7.25
C LEU A 367 -26.01 -4.03 8.44
N LEU A 368 -26.60 -3.77 9.59
CA LEU A 368 -26.62 -4.68 10.74
C LEU A 368 -27.81 -5.65 10.69
N GLY A 369 -28.76 -5.43 9.80
CA GLY A 369 -29.89 -6.31 9.58
C GLY A 369 -29.55 -7.57 8.75
N PRO A 370 -30.52 -8.48 8.61
CA PRO A 370 -30.38 -9.63 7.72
C PRO A 370 -30.25 -9.16 6.25
N GLY A 371 -29.43 -9.87 5.45
CA GLY A 371 -29.23 -9.53 4.03
C GLY A 371 -28.21 -8.42 3.77
N ASN A 372 -27.37 -8.08 4.73
CA ASN A 372 -26.33 -7.04 4.57
C ASN A 372 -25.38 -7.31 3.38
N GLY A 373 -25.09 -8.58 3.08
CA GLY A 373 -24.30 -8.95 1.92
C GLY A 373 -24.98 -8.56 0.60
N ASP A 374 -26.31 -8.72 0.51
CA ASP A 374 -27.06 -8.34 -0.69
C ASP A 374 -27.08 -6.83 -0.87
N LEU A 375 -27.24 -6.06 0.22
CA LEU A 375 -27.16 -4.59 0.18
C LEU A 375 -25.78 -4.13 -0.33
N LEU A 376 -24.70 -4.68 0.22
CA LEU A 376 -23.33 -4.35 -0.23
C LEU A 376 -23.08 -4.76 -1.69
N ASN A 377 -23.69 -5.85 -2.16
CA ASN A 377 -23.59 -6.29 -3.55
C ASN A 377 -24.36 -5.41 -4.54
N ARG A 378 -25.38 -4.68 -4.09
CA ARG A 378 -26.14 -3.71 -4.91
C ARG A 378 -25.36 -2.42 -5.17
N LEU A 379 -24.36 -2.09 -4.37
CA LEU A 379 -23.53 -0.88 -4.49
C LEU A 379 -22.55 -0.97 -5.67
N LYS A 380 -23.05 -1.02 -6.90
CA LYS A 380 -22.26 -1.22 -8.12
C LYS A 380 -21.47 0.01 -8.52
N TYR A 381 -22.09 1.19 -8.41
CA TYR A 381 -21.40 2.44 -8.72
C TYR A 381 -20.34 2.77 -7.66
N THR A 382 -20.63 2.47 -6.39
CA THR A 382 -19.61 2.55 -5.32
C THR A 382 -18.42 1.64 -5.61
N ASP A 383 -18.65 0.40 -6.08
CA ASP A 383 -17.57 -0.49 -6.53
C ASP A 383 -16.79 0.09 -7.71
N ALA A 384 -17.48 0.72 -8.65
CA ALA A 384 -16.85 1.38 -9.80
C ALA A 384 -15.96 2.56 -9.38
N ILE A 385 -16.39 3.37 -8.41
CA ILE A 385 -15.58 4.43 -7.80
C ILE A 385 -14.31 3.85 -7.17
N ILE A 386 -14.42 2.80 -6.37
CA ILE A 386 -13.26 2.14 -5.73
C ILE A 386 -12.29 1.60 -6.80
N LYS A 387 -12.82 0.94 -7.81
CA LYS A 387 -12.00 0.40 -8.92
C LYS A 387 -11.27 1.50 -9.68
N GLU A 388 -11.95 2.59 -10.00
CA GLU A 388 -11.37 3.70 -10.75
C GLU A 388 -10.35 4.47 -9.92
N THR A 389 -10.63 4.70 -8.63
CA THR A 389 -9.66 5.27 -7.70
C THR A 389 -8.38 4.43 -7.65
N LEU A 390 -8.51 3.11 -7.50
CA LEU A 390 -7.37 2.21 -7.47
C LEU A 390 -6.65 2.08 -8.82
N ARG A 391 -7.35 2.33 -9.94
CA ARG A 391 -6.72 2.40 -11.25
C ARG A 391 -5.79 3.60 -11.34
N LEU A 392 -6.27 4.76 -10.94
CA LEU A 392 -5.50 6.01 -11.00
C LEU A 392 -4.43 6.09 -9.90
N TYR A 393 -4.72 5.59 -8.72
CA TYR A 393 -3.89 5.78 -7.51
C TYR A 393 -3.62 4.45 -6.79
N PRO A 394 -2.94 3.49 -7.45
CA PRO A 394 -2.60 2.22 -6.79
C PRO A 394 -1.60 2.49 -5.66
N PRO A 395 -1.92 2.13 -4.40
CA PRO A 395 -1.10 2.53 -3.25
C PRO A 395 0.20 1.74 -3.08
N GLY A 396 0.39 0.66 -3.82
CA GLY A 396 1.55 -0.20 -3.65
C GLY A 396 2.08 -0.81 -4.94
N THR A 397 3.32 -1.25 -4.88
CA THR A 397 3.99 -2.01 -5.95
C THR A 397 4.74 -3.19 -5.36
N THR A 398 5.24 -4.09 -6.23
CA THR A 398 6.05 -5.25 -5.83
C THR A 398 7.36 -5.26 -6.59
N ALA A 399 8.41 -5.79 -5.94
CA ALA A 399 9.70 -6.06 -6.57
C ALA A 399 9.99 -7.56 -6.54
N ARG A 400 10.45 -8.09 -7.66
CA ARG A 400 10.87 -9.48 -7.85
C ARG A 400 12.31 -9.49 -8.28
N LEU A 401 13.01 -10.56 -7.98
CA LEU A 401 14.39 -10.78 -8.47
C LEU A 401 14.42 -12.08 -9.26
N ALA A 402 14.72 -11.97 -10.56
CA ALA A 402 15.01 -13.15 -11.36
C ALA A 402 16.39 -13.69 -10.91
N PRO A 403 16.47 -14.96 -10.43
CA PRO A 403 17.74 -15.48 -9.93
C PRO A 403 18.81 -15.51 -11.02
N GLN A 404 20.04 -15.14 -10.67
CA GLN A 404 21.15 -15.18 -11.61
C GLN A 404 21.39 -16.62 -12.12
N GLY A 405 21.59 -16.76 -13.43
CA GLY A 405 21.80 -18.06 -14.07
C GLY A 405 20.56 -18.97 -14.14
N SER A 406 19.40 -18.44 -13.85
CA SER A 406 18.14 -19.20 -13.87
C SER A 406 17.59 -19.44 -15.28
N GLY A 407 18.06 -18.71 -16.28
CA GLY A 407 17.51 -18.73 -17.65
C GLY A 407 16.09 -18.12 -17.72
N THR A 408 15.74 -17.28 -16.76
CA THR A 408 14.43 -16.64 -16.73
C THR A 408 14.27 -15.70 -17.92
N THR A 409 13.21 -15.91 -18.70
CA THR A 409 12.89 -15.09 -19.88
C THR A 409 11.48 -14.51 -19.78
N LEU A 410 11.34 -13.28 -20.26
CA LEU A 410 10.04 -12.63 -20.49
C LEU A 410 9.81 -12.49 -21.99
N THR A 411 8.59 -12.71 -22.44
CA THR A 411 8.19 -12.51 -23.84
C THR A 411 7.45 -11.17 -23.95
N LEU A 412 7.98 -10.28 -24.79
CA LEU A 412 7.35 -8.98 -25.10
C LEU A 412 6.15 -9.14 -26.05
N PRO A 413 5.26 -8.13 -26.16
CA PRO A 413 4.11 -8.17 -27.05
C PRO A 413 4.47 -8.38 -28.54
N ASN A 414 5.68 -7.98 -28.96
CA ASN A 414 6.20 -8.20 -30.33
C ASN A 414 6.77 -9.61 -30.54
N GLY A 415 6.73 -10.50 -29.52
CA GLY A 415 7.28 -11.84 -29.57
C GLY A 415 8.78 -11.96 -29.22
N GLU A 416 9.46 -10.85 -29.01
CA GLU A 416 10.86 -10.82 -28.56
C GLU A 416 10.98 -11.45 -27.16
N LYS A 417 12.05 -12.22 -26.94
CA LYS A 417 12.36 -12.84 -25.64
C LYS A 417 13.52 -12.11 -24.98
N LEU A 418 13.26 -11.61 -23.78
CA LEU A 418 14.26 -10.95 -22.95
C LEU A 418 14.76 -11.92 -21.88
N VAL A 419 16.06 -12.14 -21.79
CA VAL A 419 16.69 -12.79 -20.64
C VAL A 419 16.78 -11.76 -19.51
N VAL A 420 16.23 -12.09 -18.35
CA VAL A 420 16.11 -11.14 -17.21
C VAL A 420 16.84 -11.61 -15.95
N ASP A 421 17.77 -12.54 -16.12
CA ASP A 421 18.57 -13.08 -15.02
C ASP A 421 19.31 -11.98 -14.25
N GLY A 422 19.20 -12.01 -12.93
CA GLY A 422 19.83 -11.01 -12.07
C GLY A 422 19.17 -9.62 -12.07
N LEU A 423 18.08 -9.42 -12.84
CA LEU A 423 17.36 -8.16 -12.85
C LEU A 423 16.28 -8.11 -11.77
N VAL A 424 16.11 -6.92 -11.19
CA VAL A 424 14.96 -6.61 -10.36
C VAL A 424 13.79 -6.28 -11.27
N LEU A 425 12.71 -7.01 -11.17
CA LEU A 425 11.50 -6.86 -11.99
C LEU A 425 10.41 -6.19 -11.18
N THR A 426 9.93 -5.03 -11.62
CA THR A 426 8.92 -4.26 -10.90
C THR A 426 7.75 -3.91 -11.82
N PRO A 427 6.64 -4.66 -11.76
CA PRO A 427 5.41 -4.26 -12.44
C PRO A 427 4.90 -2.92 -11.89
N ARG A 428 4.68 -1.95 -12.79
CA ARG A 428 4.26 -0.59 -12.41
C ARG A 428 2.77 -0.43 -12.68
N ALA A 429 1.96 -0.79 -11.69
CA ALA A 429 0.50 -0.73 -11.78
C ALA A 429 0.00 0.64 -12.25
N LEU A 430 0.53 1.75 -11.72
CA LEU A 430 0.17 3.10 -12.10
C LEU A 430 0.27 3.35 -13.61
N ILE A 431 1.29 2.78 -14.28
CA ILE A 431 1.55 2.97 -15.71
C ILE A 431 0.70 1.97 -16.53
N ILE A 432 0.72 0.70 -16.13
CA ILE A 432 -0.08 -0.36 -16.80
C ILE A 432 -1.56 0.03 -16.83
N GLN A 433 -2.06 0.60 -15.74
CA GLN A 433 -3.44 1.04 -15.58
C GLN A 433 -3.77 2.37 -16.27
N ARG A 434 -2.79 2.95 -16.98
CA ARG A 434 -2.93 4.14 -17.83
C ARG A 434 -2.46 3.88 -19.27
N ASP A 435 -2.38 2.63 -19.71
CA ASP A 435 -2.01 2.32 -21.10
C ASP A 435 -3.04 2.93 -22.07
N PRO A 436 -2.61 3.84 -22.96
CA PRO A 436 -3.51 4.47 -23.91
C PRO A 436 -4.16 3.49 -24.90
N LYS A 437 -3.55 2.35 -25.15
CA LYS A 437 -4.11 1.28 -26.00
C LYS A 437 -5.38 0.65 -25.41
N ILE A 438 -5.54 0.74 -24.08
CA ILE A 438 -6.64 0.12 -23.36
C ILE A 438 -7.63 1.16 -22.85
N PHE A 439 -7.13 2.25 -22.27
CA PHE A 439 -7.95 3.27 -21.63
C PHE A 439 -8.18 4.50 -22.52
N GLY A 440 -7.57 4.55 -23.71
CA GLY A 440 -7.77 5.62 -24.70
C GLY A 440 -7.40 7.01 -24.17
N GLU A 441 -8.10 8.01 -24.67
CA GLU A 441 -7.90 9.42 -24.31
C GLU A 441 -8.29 9.72 -22.85
N THR A 442 -9.12 8.87 -22.23
CA THR A 442 -9.56 9.02 -20.83
C THR A 442 -8.68 8.28 -19.83
N LYS A 443 -7.48 7.87 -20.25
CA LYS A 443 -6.55 7.09 -19.40
C LYS A 443 -6.15 7.78 -18.09
N ASP A 444 -6.15 9.11 -18.08
CA ASP A 444 -5.81 9.93 -16.91
C ASP A 444 -7.04 10.54 -16.23
N ASP A 445 -8.25 10.30 -16.76
CA ASP A 445 -9.50 10.82 -16.21
C ASP A 445 -10.13 9.82 -15.21
N PHE A 446 -10.88 10.36 -14.26
CA PHE A 446 -11.65 9.58 -13.29
C PHE A 446 -13.05 9.25 -13.85
N VAL A 447 -13.22 8.09 -14.46
CA VAL A 447 -14.45 7.65 -15.15
C VAL A 447 -14.93 6.32 -14.53
N PRO A 448 -15.68 6.35 -13.41
CA PRO A 448 -16.21 5.13 -12.78
C PRO A 448 -17.07 4.29 -13.73
N GLU A 449 -17.78 4.93 -14.66
CA GLU A 449 -18.69 4.31 -15.63
C GLU A 449 -18.01 3.26 -16.50
N ARG A 450 -16.68 3.36 -16.73
CA ARG A 450 -15.92 2.34 -17.49
C ARG A 450 -15.98 0.93 -16.89
N TRP A 451 -16.32 0.82 -15.61
CA TRP A 451 -16.45 -0.45 -14.90
C TRP A 451 -17.86 -1.00 -14.90
N LEU A 452 -18.79 -0.28 -15.55
CA LEU A 452 -20.20 -0.61 -15.62
C LEU A 452 -20.60 -0.95 -17.07
N GLY A 453 -21.61 -1.78 -17.20
CA GLY A 453 -22.15 -2.13 -18.53
C GLY A 453 -21.22 -3.04 -19.37
N PRO A 454 -21.56 -3.22 -20.65
CA PRO A 454 -20.86 -4.15 -21.56
C PRO A 454 -19.40 -3.77 -21.85
N GLU A 455 -19.08 -2.48 -21.85
CA GLU A 455 -17.73 -1.99 -22.17
C GLU A 455 -16.70 -2.39 -21.12
N ALA A 456 -17.11 -2.60 -19.90
CA ALA A 456 -16.23 -3.10 -18.83
C ALA A 456 -15.59 -4.45 -19.19
N ALA A 457 -16.25 -5.27 -19.98
CA ALA A 457 -15.73 -6.57 -20.45
C ALA A 457 -14.56 -6.43 -21.44
N ASN A 458 -14.40 -5.27 -22.06
CA ASN A 458 -13.30 -4.99 -23.01
C ASN A 458 -11.99 -4.65 -22.29
N ILE A 459 -12.03 -4.35 -20.99
CA ILE A 459 -10.83 -4.07 -20.19
C ILE A 459 -10.24 -5.41 -19.72
N PRO A 460 -9.06 -5.81 -20.21
CA PRO A 460 -8.44 -7.04 -19.77
C PRO A 460 -8.20 -7.03 -18.26
N GLU A 461 -8.56 -8.09 -17.57
CA GLU A 461 -8.33 -8.20 -16.12
C GLU A 461 -6.87 -7.96 -15.73
N SER A 462 -5.92 -8.31 -16.61
CA SER A 462 -4.48 -8.12 -16.39
C SER A 462 -4.08 -6.64 -16.31
N CYS A 463 -4.92 -5.74 -16.82
CA CYS A 463 -4.67 -4.30 -16.79
C CYS A 463 -5.11 -3.61 -15.51
N TRP A 464 -5.93 -4.28 -14.67
CA TRP A 464 -6.32 -3.77 -13.36
C TRP A 464 -5.63 -4.59 -12.27
N ARG A 465 -4.58 -4.02 -11.67
CA ARG A 465 -3.71 -4.76 -10.75
C ARG A 465 -3.28 -4.00 -9.49
N PRO A 466 -4.14 -3.21 -8.86
CA PRO A 466 -3.75 -2.46 -7.66
C PRO A 466 -3.43 -3.38 -6.47
N TYR A 467 -3.99 -4.58 -6.46
CA TYR A 467 -3.74 -5.65 -5.47
C TYR A 467 -2.76 -6.70 -5.97
N GLU A 468 -2.11 -6.45 -7.09
CA GLU A 468 -1.33 -7.40 -7.87
C GLU A 468 -2.16 -8.64 -8.28
N ARG A 469 -1.55 -9.54 -9.03
CA ARG A 469 -2.20 -10.73 -9.60
C ARG A 469 -1.41 -12.00 -9.28
N GLY A 470 -1.97 -13.13 -9.64
CA GLY A 470 -1.36 -14.44 -9.40
C GLY A 470 -1.47 -14.91 -7.95
N PRO A 471 -0.74 -15.96 -7.57
CA PRO A 471 -0.85 -16.57 -6.24
C PRO A 471 -0.57 -15.61 -5.09
N ARG A 472 0.24 -14.57 -5.33
CA ARG A 472 0.64 -13.56 -4.35
C ARG A 472 -0.23 -12.30 -4.35
N ARG A 473 -1.41 -12.35 -4.98
CA ARG A 473 -2.41 -11.28 -4.88
C ARG A 473 -2.68 -10.94 -3.40
N CYS A 474 -2.91 -9.66 -3.14
CA CYS A 474 -3.21 -9.16 -1.80
C CYS A 474 -4.35 -9.96 -1.14
N THR A 475 -4.13 -10.41 0.10
CA THR A 475 -5.14 -11.13 0.88
C THR A 475 -6.22 -10.21 1.43
N GLY A 476 -5.89 -8.95 1.69
CA GLY A 476 -6.79 -7.96 2.27
C GLY A 476 -7.64 -7.20 1.25
N SER A 477 -7.62 -7.54 -0.05
CA SER A 477 -8.34 -6.78 -1.09
C SER A 477 -9.84 -6.64 -0.81
N GLU A 478 -10.49 -7.72 -0.41
CA GLU A 478 -11.94 -7.71 -0.12
C GLU A 478 -12.26 -6.91 1.15
N LEU A 479 -11.40 -7.00 2.17
CA LEU A 479 -11.55 -6.21 3.40
C LEU A 479 -11.43 -4.71 3.11
N ALA A 480 -10.39 -4.31 2.37
CA ALA A 480 -10.16 -2.90 2.02
C ALA A 480 -11.33 -2.33 1.19
N ASN A 481 -11.80 -3.08 0.20
CA ASN A 481 -12.96 -2.68 -0.61
C ASN A 481 -14.23 -2.55 0.24
N MET A 482 -14.47 -3.51 1.14
CA MET A 482 -15.63 -3.49 2.04
C MET A 482 -15.56 -2.29 3.00
N GLU A 483 -14.41 -2.03 3.59
CA GLU A 483 -14.21 -0.89 4.51
C GLU A 483 -14.53 0.43 3.81
N VAL A 484 -13.93 0.68 2.64
CA VAL A 484 -14.17 1.91 1.89
C VAL A 484 -15.63 2.01 1.41
N LYS A 485 -16.22 0.89 0.99
CA LYS A 485 -17.64 0.84 0.59
C LYS A 485 -18.58 1.23 1.73
N VAL A 486 -18.37 0.67 2.92
CA VAL A 486 -19.16 1.01 4.13
C VAL A 486 -18.96 2.47 4.52
N VAL A 487 -17.75 2.97 4.51
CA VAL A 487 -17.45 4.38 4.82
C VAL A 487 -18.15 5.31 3.83
N LEU A 488 -18.00 5.08 2.52
CA LEU A 488 -18.67 5.90 1.49
C LEU A 488 -20.20 5.87 1.63
N ALA A 489 -20.79 4.70 1.91
CA ALA A 489 -22.24 4.58 2.12
C ALA A 489 -22.71 5.44 3.30
N CYS A 490 -21.92 5.56 4.36
CA CYS A 490 -22.27 6.34 5.54
C CYS A 490 -22.09 7.86 5.35
N ILE A 491 -21.12 8.29 4.52
CA ILE A 491 -20.71 9.71 4.53
C ILE A 491 -20.99 10.47 3.23
N ALA A 492 -21.07 9.80 2.07
CA ALA A 492 -21.12 10.49 0.78
C ALA A 492 -22.36 11.37 0.59
N ARG A 493 -23.50 11.03 1.23
CA ARG A 493 -24.75 11.82 1.20
C ARG A 493 -24.79 12.93 2.24
N ARG A 494 -23.89 12.90 3.24
CA ARG A 494 -23.89 13.85 4.36
C ARG A 494 -22.84 14.95 4.21
N PHE A 495 -21.75 14.68 3.52
CA PHE A 495 -20.62 15.61 3.42
C PHE A 495 -20.30 15.91 1.96
N ASP A 496 -20.00 17.18 1.69
CA ASP A 496 -19.30 17.61 0.48
C ASP A 496 -17.83 17.80 0.78
N TRP A 497 -16.99 17.35 -0.16
CA TRP A 497 -15.55 17.41 0.00
C TRP A 497 -14.99 18.60 -0.77
N VAL A 498 -14.13 19.38 -0.15
CA VAL A 498 -13.42 20.48 -0.81
C VAL A 498 -11.94 20.42 -0.50
N LYS A 499 -11.14 20.32 -1.54
CA LYS A 499 -9.68 20.35 -1.45
C LYS A 499 -9.20 21.77 -1.22
N VAL A 500 -8.25 21.93 -0.28
CA VAL A 500 -7.56 23.19 0.00
C VAL A 500 -6.06 23.01 -0.23
N GLY A 501 -5.38 24.01 -0.77
CA GLY A 501 -3.96 23.97 -1.10
C GLY A 501 -3.68 23.24 -2.41
N LEU A 502 -2.68 22.37 -2.46
CA LEU A 502 -2.33 21.63 -3.69
C LEU A 502 -3.50 20.78 -4.17
N GLY A 503 -3.94 20.99 -5.42
CA GLY A 503 -5.16 20.40 -5.97
C GLY A 503 -6.45 21.10 -5.54
N GLU A 504 -6.38 22.30 -4.96
CA GLU A 504 -7.54 23.13 -4.65
C GLU A 504 -8.33 23.44 -5.91
N LEU A 505 -9.66 23.44 -5.77
CA LEU A 505 -10.55 23.73 -6.89
C LEU A 505 -10.46 25.20 -7.31
N ASP A 506 -10.45 25.44 -8.61
CA ASP A 506 -10.46 26.77 -9.18
C ASP A 506 -11.89 27.37 -9.16
N ALA A 507 -11.97 28.69 -9.01
CA ALA A 507 -13.22 29.40 -8.96
C ALA A 507 -13.14 30.69 -9.80
N ASP A 508 -14.29 31.11 -10.32
CA ASP A 508 -14.45 32.38 -11.02
C ASP A 508 -14.46 33.59 -10.06
N GLU A 509 -14.62 34.78 -10.60
CA GLU A 509 -14.67 36.04 -9.85
C GLU A 509 -15.80 36.10 -8.81
N ASN A 510 -16.84 35.28 -8.99
CA ASN A 510 -18.00 35.17 -8.09
C ASN A 510 -17.83 34.03 -7.06
N GLY A 511 -16.69 33.34 -7.06
CA GLY A 511 -16.42 32.20 -6.18
C GLY A 511 -17.10 30.89 -6.63
N GLN A 512 -17.66 30.82 -7.84
CA GLN A 512 -18.24 29.60 -8.39
C GLN A 512 -17.16 28.70 -8.98
N ARG A 513 -17.22 27.41 -8.70
CA ARG A 513 -16.27 26.42 -9.20
C ARG A 513 -16.34 26.27 -10.71
N ILE A 514 -15.20 26.32 -11.36
CA ILE A 514 -15.08 26.26 -12.82
C ILE A 514 -15.00 24.81 -13.27
N LEU A 515 -15.90 24.40 -14.18
CA LEU A 515 -15.82 23.10 -14.84
C LEU A 515 -14.86 23.17 -16.03
N ASN A 516 -14.13 22.09 -16.28
CA ASN A 516 -13.42 21.88 -17.53
C ASN A 516 -14.34 21.27 -18.60
N GLU A 517 -13.85 21.11 -19.83
CA GLU A 517 -14.60 20.55 -20.95
C GLU A 517 -15.10 19.11 -20.72
N LYS A 518 -14.48 18.39 -19.80
CA LYS A 518 -14.82 17.00 -19.43
C LYS A 518 -15.81 16.93 -18.26
N GLY A 519 -16.27 18.07 -17.71
CA GLY A 519 -17.23 18.12 -16.61
C GLY A 519 -16.63 17.94 -15.20
N TYR A 520 -15.29 18.03 -15.06
CA TYR A 520 -14.63 18.06 -13.74
C TYR A 520 -14.35 19.50 -13.31
N TYR A 521 -14.38 19.74 -12.01
CA TYR A 521 -13.92 21.03 -11.51
C TYR A 521 -12.41 21.17 -11.79
N LYS A 522 -12.04 22.33 -12.36
CA LYS A 522 -10.63 22.71 -12.54
C LYS A 522 -9.94 22.83 -11.20
N THR A 523 -8.64 22.60 -11.18
CA THR A 523 -7.80 22.77 -10.01
C THR A 523 -6.76 23.85 -10.27
N LYS A 524 -6.45 24.67 -9.24
CA LYS A 524 -5.42 25.71 -9.30
C LYS A 524 -4.02 25.13 -9.53
N SER A 525 -3.81 23.90 -9.13
CA SER A 525 -2.56 23.16 -9.28
C SER A 525 -2.84 21.67 -9.40
N GLU A 526 -1.95 20.92 -10.03
CA GLU A 526 -2.04 19.47 -10.08
C GLU A 526 -1.52 18.84 -8.80
N ILE A 527 -2.05 17.67 -8.43
CA ILE A 527 -1.51 16.86 -7.34
C ILE A 527 -0.53 15.85 -7.91
N PHE A 528 0.72 15.95 -7.49
CA PHE A 528 1.83 15.12 -7.97
C PHE A 528 2.24 14.01 -7.01
N THR A 529 1.54 13.85 -5.89
CA THR A 529 1.89 12.87 -4.87
C THR A 529 1.08 11.61 -5.04
N VAL A 530 1.75 10.51 -5.38
CA VAL A 530 1.16 9.17 -5.44
C VAL A 530 1.76 8.34 -4.32
N GLY A 531 0.93 7.71 -3.49
CA GLY A 531 1.37 6.96 -2.32
C GLY A 531 1.78 7.87 -1.15
N LEU A 532 1.99 7.37 0.02
CA LEU A 532 2.39 7.95 1.34
C LEU A 532 2.31 9.49 1.53
N SER A 533 1.64 10.21 0.64
CA SER A 533 1.60 11.65 0.64
C SER A 533 0.67 12.16 1.73
N LYS A 534 1.23 12.92 2.60
CA LYS A 534 0.52 13.68 3.63
C LYS A 534 -0.40 14.70 2.95
N MET A 535 -1.68 14.37 2.83
CA MET A 535 -2.70 15.39 2.62
C MET A 535 -2.85 16.17 3.92
N ARG A 536 -2.76 17.50 3.88
CA ARG A 536 -2.96 18.35 5.06
C ARG A 536 -4.29 19.05 4.97
N SER A 537 -4.96 19.06 6.06
CA SER A 537 -6.21 19.69 6.52
C SER A 537 -7.39 19.86 5.57
N CYS A 538 -8.57 19.75 6.12
CA CYS A 538 -9.86 19.94 5.48
C CYS A 538 -10.72 20.94 6.27
N ARG A 539 -11.59 21.69 5.60
CA ARG A 539 -12.54 22.62 6.22
C ARG A 539 -13.97 22.15 5.99
N LEU A 540 -14.77 22.18 7.03
CA LEU A 540 -16.19 21.89 6.98
C LEU A 540 -16.98 23.20 7.05
N SER A 541 -17.91 23.46 6.14
CA SER A 541 -18.84 24.60 6.24
C SER A 541 -20.21 24.14 6.70
N GLY A 542 -20.79 24.93 7.61
CA GLY A 542 -21.94 24.55 8.43
C GLY A 542 -23.30 24.59 7.75
N SER A 543 -23.49 23.86 6.67
CA SER A 543 -24.82 23.56 6.13
C SER A 543 -25.08 22.04 6.22
N ILE A 544 -26.31 21.61 5.96
CA ILE A 544 -26.73 20.21 5.96
C ILE A 544 -25.80 19.33 5.09
N HIS A 545 -25.07 19.95 4.15
CA HIS A 545 -23.95 19.42 3.41
C HIS A 545 -22.67 20.08 3.92
N ALA A 546 -21.93 19.42 4.78
CA ALA A 546 -20.65 19.93 5.25
C ALA A 546 -19.58 19.78 4.15
N ASN A 547 -18.92 20.89 3.80
CA ASN A 547 -17.85 20.90 2.80
C ASN A 547 -16.53 20.50 3.46
N LEU A 548 -15.89 19.46 2.95
CA LEU A 548 -14.59 18.98 3.42
C LEU A 548 -13.48 19.50 2.49
N PHE A 549 -12.54 20.25 3.05
CA PHE A 549 -11.44 20.86 2.33
C PHE A 549 -10.14 20.07 2.54
N PHE A 550 -9.41 19.79 1.50
CA PHE A 550 -8.14 19.07 1.54
C PHE A 550 -6.96 20.01 1.31
N LEU A 551 -6.01 20.05 2.21
CA LEU A 551 -4.72 20.70 2.00
C LEU A 551 -3.66 19.67 1.65
N SER A 552 -2.75 20.03 0.74
CA SER A 552 -1.48 19.34 0.56
C SER A 552 -0.35 20.31 0.81
N ASP A 553 0.72 19.85 1.39
CA ASP A 553 2.03 20.53 1.36
C ASP A 553 2.81 20.18 0.14
#